data_ba3e76c31867da815d2412d89c9e99d8
#
_entry.id   ba3e76c31867da815d2412d89c9e99d8
#
_cell.length_a   1.000
_cell.length_b   1.000
_cell.length_c   1.000
_cell.angle_alpha   90.00
_cell.angle_beta   90.00
_cell.angle_gamma   90.00
#
_symmetry.space_group_name_H-M   'P 1'
#
loop_
_entity.id
_entity.type
_entity.pdbx_description
1 polymer ?
#
loop_
_entity_poly.entity_id
_entity_poly.type
_entity_poly.pdbx_seq_one_letter_code
_entity_poly.pdbx_strand_id
1 'polypeptide(L)'
;GSPVIEFLIAKVLRKKIIYDFDDAIWLPNFSESNKFFSFIKWYSNSKVLCKWAYKVSCGNEYLCNFAKQFNQNVVYNPTTIDTVNYHNQISNQNKEKFVIGWTGSHSTTRYLNEIVEVLKVLENKYSFELQVIADIPPELDLKSFKFIKWQKENEIKDLLNFNIGIMPLKDDFWAAGKCGFKALQYM
;
A
#
# COMPACT_ATOMS: atom_id res chain seq x y z
N GLY A 1 -6.55 14.01 13.37
CA GLY A 1 -6.82 14.56 14.69
C GLY A 1 -5.75 15.52 15.16
N SER A 2 -6.02 16.30 16.21
CA SER A 2 -5.01 17.19 16.81
C SER A 2 -3.96 16.36 17.57
N PRO A 3 -2.65 16.64 17.46
CA PRO A 3 -1.58 15.87 18.12
C PRO A 3 -1.42 16.25 19.60
N VAL A 4 -2.53 16.42 20.33
CA VAL A 4 -2.52 16.85 21.74
C VAL A 4 -1.91 15.78 22.65
N ILE A 5 -2.25 14.52 22.41
CA ILE A 5 -1.74 13.39 23.21
C ILE A 5 -0.23 13.28 23.04
N GLU A 6 0.23 13.32 21.79
CA GLU A 6 1.65 13.26 21.45
C GLU A 6 2.42 14.47 22.03
N PHE A 7 1.80 15.66 22.01
CA PHE A 7 2.35 16.84 22.70
C PHE A 7 2.52 16.61 24.20
N LEU A 8 1.48 16.13 24.87
CA LEU A 8 1.54 15.83 26.30
C LEU A 8 2.65 14.82 26.61
N ILE A 9 2.74 13.75 25.83
CA ILE A 9 3.76 12.71 26.04
C ILE A 9 5.17 13.27 25.78
N ALA A 10 5.38 13.94 24.66
CA ALA A 10 6.71 14.39 24.26
C ALA A 10 7.21 15.63 25.03
N LYS A 11 6.34 16.62 25.28
CA LYS A 11 6.74 17.94 25.80
C LYS A 11 6.45 18.10 27.27
N VAL A 12 5.30 17.58 27.75
CA VAL A 12 4.93 17.71 29.18
C VAL A 12 5.56 16.57 29.98
N LEU A 13 5.32 15.32 29.58
CA LEU A 13 5.87 14.16 30.27
C LEU A 13 7.32 13.85 29.90
N ARG A 14 7.88 14.53 28.90
CA ARG A 14 9.25 14.38 28.39
C ARG A 14 9.63 12.93 28.07
N LYS A 15 8.67 12.14 27.56
CA LYS A 15 8.91 10.76 27.14
C LYS A 15 9.40 10.72 25.70
N LYS A 16 10.24 9.73 25.40
CA LYS A 16 10.71 9.47 24.03
C LYS A 16 9.58 8.87 23.21
N ILE A 17 9.28 9.50 22.06
CA ILE A 17 8.31 8.99 21.07
C ILE A 17 9.10 8.53 19.84
N ILE A 18 8.78 7.35 19.33
CA ILE A 18 9.16 6.93 17.99
C ILE A 18 7.95 7.19 17.10
N TYR A 19 8.14 7.95 16.03
CA TYR A 19 7.11 8.19 15.02
C TYR A 19 7.41 7.38 13.79
N ASP A 20 6.53 6.43 13.47
CA ASP A 20 6.67 5.51 12.36
C ASP A 20 5.60 5.76 11.31
N PHE A 21 5.97 5.77 10.03
CA PHE A 21 5.04 5.88 8.91
C PHE A 21 5.61 5.31 7.60
N ASP A 22 4.70 4.72 6.82
CA ASP A 22 4.96 3.99 5.58
C ASP A 22 4.24 4.56 4.35
N ASP A 23 3.54 5.68 4.52
CA ASP A 23 2.83 6.41 3.46
C ASP A 23 3.12 7.92 3.53
N ALA A 24 2.93 8.63 2.41
CA ALA A 24 3.09 10.09 2.33
C ALA A 24 1.91 10.84 2.98
N ILE A 25 1.67 10.57 4.26
CA ILE A 25 0.50 11.02 5.04
C ILE A 25 0.36 12.54 5.20
N TRP A 26 1.37 13.31 4.83
CA TRP A 26 1.32 14.78 4.76
C TRP A 26 0.70 15.30 3.46
N LEU A 27 0.49 14.41 2.47
CA LEU A 27 -0.16 14.76 1.22
C LEU A 27 -1.67 14.50 1.32
N PRO A 28 -2.49 15.36 0.69
CA PRO A 28 -3.91 15.10 0.61
C PRO A 28 -4.19 13.85 -0.23
N ASN A 29 -4.84 12.86 0.36
CA ASN A 29 -5.34 11.70 -0.36
C ASN A 29 -6.87 11.83 -0.49
N PHE A 30 -7.32 12.16 -1.69
CA PHE A 30 -8.74 12.30 -2.01
C PHE A 30 -9.30 10.95 -2.48
N SER A 31 -9.71 10.07 -1.57
CA SER A 31 -10.69 9.05 -1.90
C SER A 31 -12.08 9.67 -1.82
N GLU A 32 -13.01 9.28 -2.71
CA GLU A 32 -14.38 9.85 -2.73
C GLU A 32 -15.09 9.71 -1.39
N SER A 33 -14.89 8.62 -0.68
CA SER A 33 -15.42 8.38 0.66
C SER A 33 -14.85 9.30 1.75
N ASN A 34 -13.73 9.98 1.50
CA ASN A 34 -13.03 10.81 2.49
C ASN A 34 -13.07 12.32 2.20
N LYS A 35 -13.75 12.77 1.14
CA LYS A 35 -13.83 14.20 0.78
C LYS A 35 -14.34 15.07 1.93
N PHE A 36 -15.37 14.61 2.65
CA PHE A 36 -15.96 15.37 3.75
C PHE A 36 -15.06 15.46 4.99
N PHE A 37 -14.29 14.42 5.27
CA PHE A 37 -13.36 14.39 6.42
C PHE A 37 -11.96 14.91 6.09
N SER A 38 -11.62 15.14 4.82
CA SER A 38 -10.31 15.65 4.42
C SER A 38 -10.07 17.08 4.91
N PHE A 39 -11.14 17.87 5.09
CA PHE A 39 -11.08 19.23 5.63
C PHE A 39 -10.65 19.26 7.11
N ILE A 40 -10.90 18.16 7.86
CA ILE A 40 -10.57 18.03 9.30
C ILE A 40 -9.17 17.38 9.49
N LYS A 41 -8.58 16.82 8.42
CA LYS A 41 -7.24 16.24 8.48
C LYS A 41 -6.19 17.36 8.46
N TRP A 42 -5.58 17.61 9.59
CA TRP A 42 -4.40 18.48 9.69
C TRP A 42 -3.18 17.75 9.10
N TYR A 43 -2.98 17.90 7.80
CA TYR A 43 -1.83 17.33 7.08
C TYR A 43 -0.47 17.83 7.62
N SER A 44 -0.45 19.01 8.26
CA SER A 44 0.72 19.55 8.95
C SER A 44 1.14 18.79 10.21
N ASN A 45 0.29 17.90 10.75
CA ASN A 45 0.61 17.14 11.96
C ASN A 45 1.84 16.25 11.80
N SER A 46 2.04 15.67 10.61
CA SER A 46 3.22 14.83 10.33
C SER A 46 4.52 15.61 10.55
N LYS A 47 4.58 16.89 10.14
CA LYS A 47 5.75 17.77 10.35
C LYS A 47 6.00 18.01 11.84
N VAL A 48 4.92 18.24 12.59
CA VAL A 48 4.98 18.52 14.02
C VAL A 48 5.41 17.27 14.79
N LEU A 49 4.85 16.11 14.43
CA LEU A 49 5.21 14.82 15.03
C LEU A 49 6.66 14.45 14.73
N CYS A 50 7.15 14.66 13.51
CA CYS A 50 8.56 14.50 13.20
C CYS A 50 9.46 15.37 14.12
N LYS A 51 9.09 16.64 14.34
CA LYS A 51 9.85 17.54 15.23
C LYS A 51 9.87 17.11 16.69
N TRP A 52 8.80 16.49 17.18
CA TRP A 52 8.68 16.10 18.57
C TRP A 52 9.22 14.71 18.86
N ALA A 53 9.30 13.87 17.84
CA ALA A 53 9.78 12.51 17.97
C ALA A 53 11.27 12.47 18.38
N TYR A 54 11.60 11.55 19.28
CA TYR A 54 12.98 11.20 19.59
C TYR A 54 13.65 10.54 18.37
N LYS A 55 12.90 9.74 17.63
CA LYS A 55 13.34 9.07 16.41
C LYS A 55 12.16 8.97 15.43
N VAL A 56 12.44 9.12 14.15
CA VAL A 56 11.45 8.90 13.08
C VAL A 56 11.87 7.66 12.29
N SER A 57 10.92 6.74 12.09
CA SER A 57 11.07 5.53 11.29
C SER A 57 10.25 5.69 10.01
N CYS A 58 10.85 5.41 8.86
CA CYS A 58 10.23 5.62 7.56
C CYS A 58 10.47 4.42 6.64
N GLY A 59 9.43 4.00 5.92
CA GLY A 59 9.45 2.79 5.11
C GLY A 59 10.21 2.90 3.78
N ASN A 60 10.55 4.13 3.30
CA ASN A 60 11.35 4.32 2.09
C ASN A 60 12.17 5.63 2.15
N GLU A 61 13.07 5.83 1.17
CA GLU A 61 13.94 7.00 1.13
C GLU A 61 13.18 8.31 0.90
N TYR A 62 12.11 8.32 0.12
CA TYR A 62 11.27 9.49 -0.11
C TYR A 62 10.66 10.00 1.20
N LEU A 63 10.14 9.08 2.02
CA LEU A 63 9.62 9.38 3.36
C LEU A 63 10.73 9.85 4.29
N CYS A 64 11.91 9.21 4.26
CA CYS A 64 13.07 9.63 5.04
C CYS A 64 13.50 11.07 4.67
N ASN A 65 13.52 11.42 3.40
CA ASN A 65 13.90 12.75 2.94
C ASN A 65 12.92 13.83 3.40
N PHE A 66 11.62 13.50 3.46
CA PHE A 66 10.64 14.39 4.08
C PHE A 66 10.91 14.56 5.59
N ALA A 67 11.10 13.46 6.32
CA ALA A 67 11.30 13.48 7.77
C ALA A 67 12.59 14.23 8.18
N LYS A 68 13.68 14.09 7.42
CA LYS A 68 14.96 14.76 7.63
C LYS A 68 14.88 16.28 7.62
N GLN A 69 13.86 16.86 7.01
CA GLN A 69 13.62 18.30 7.05
C GLN A 69 13.22 18.78 8.46
N PHE A 70 12.78 17.90 9.34
CA PHE A 70 12.21 18.22 10.65
C PHE A 70 12.90 17.53 11.81
N ASN A 71 13.61 16.42 11.56
CA ASN A 71 14.29 15.61 12.57
C ASN A 71 15.61 15.05 12.03
N GLN A 72 16.68 15.17 12.80
CA GLN A 72 17.99 14.63 12.40
C GLN A 72 18.12 13.13 12.70
N ASN A 73 17.28 12.57 13.59
CA ASN A 73 17.30 11.17 13.96
C ASN A 73 16.25 10.38 13.18
N VAL A 74 16.48 10.23 11.89
CA VAL A 74 15.64 9.49 10.95
C VAL A 74 16.28 8.17 10.60
N VAL A 75 15.49 7.08 10.64
CA VAL A 75 15.92 5.72 10.32
C VAL A 75 15.10 5.21 9.14
N TYR A 76 15.76 4.65 8.16
CA TYR A 76 15.14 3.85 7.12
C TYR A 76 14.81 2.46 7.69
N ASN A 77 13.52 2.12 7.69
CA ASN A 77 12.99 0.86 8.17
C ASN A 77 12.06 0.29 7.09
N PRO A 78 12.58 -0.51 6.17
CA PRO A 78 11.79 -1.01 5.04
C PRO A 78 10.65 -1.90 5.52
N THR A 79 9.55 -1.87 4.78
CA THR A 79 8.43 -2.80 4.97
C THR A 79 8.91 -4.24 4.80
N THR A 80 8.44 -5.12 5.65
CA THR A 80 8.77 -6.55 5.64
C THR A 80 7.51 -7.39 5.63
N ILE A 81 7.66 -8.69 5.30
CA ILE A 81 6.62 -9.72 5.46
C ILE A 81 7.15 -10.85 6.33
N ASP A 82 6.27 -11.58 6.99
CA ASP A 82 6.63 -12.77 7.77
C ASP A 82 6.83 -13.97 6.82
N THR A 83 8.08 -14.23 6.48
CA THR A 83 8.47 -15.36 5.62
C THR A 83 8.71 -16.65 6.41
N VAL A 84 8.60 -16.62 7.73
CA VAL A 84 8.80 -17.79 8.58
C VAL A 84 7.46 -18.49 8.87
N ASN A 85 6.45 -17.70 9.28
CA ASN A 85 5.19 -18.28 9.76
C ASN A 85 4.03 -18.10 8.79
N TYR A 86 4.10 -17.16 7.84
CA TYR A 86 2.95 -16.78 7.01
C TYR A 86 3.24 -16.91 5.51
N HIS A 87 4.14 -16.10 4.94
CA HIS A 87 4.53 -16.15 3.52
C HIS A 87 5.69 -17.15 3.32
N ASN A 88 5.50 -18.41 3.69
CA ASN A 88 6.55 -19.44 3.73
C ASN A 88 6.30 -20.60 2.75
N GLN A 89 5.37 -20.44 1.82
CA GLN A 89 5.03 -21.47 0.84
C GLN A 89 5.49 -21.04 -0.55
N ILE A 90 5.87 -22.03 -1.35
CA ILE A 90 6.24 -21.86 -2.75
C ILE A 90 5.30 -22.71 -3.60
N SER A 91 4.81 -22.15 -4.70
CA SER A 91 4.00 -22.86 -5.68
C SER A 91 4.79 -23.15 -6.95
N ASN A 92 4.57 -24.32 -7.53
CA ASN A 92 5.05 -24.59 -8.88
C ASN A 92 4.29 -23.71 -9.88
N GLN A 93 5.04 -22.91 -10.67
CA GLN A 93 4.50 -22.00 -11.66
C GLN A 93 4.08 -22.67 -12.98
N ASN A 94 4.27 -23.98 -13.12
CA ASN A 94 3.82 -24.73 -14.29
C ASN A 94 2.28 -24.91 -14.25
N LYS A 95 1.57 -23.93 -14.82
CA LYS A 95 0.11 -23.86 -14.83
C LYS A 95 -0.42 -23.88 -16.24
N GLU A 96 -1.56 -24.54 -16.44
CA GLU A 96 -2.29 -24.55 -17.71
C GLU A 96 -2.79 -23.15 -18.13
N LYS A 97 -3.05 -22.30 -17.13
CA LYS A 97 -3.56 -20.94 -17.35
C LYS A 97 -2.64 -19.90 -16.69
N PHE A 98 -2.23 -18.93 -17.50
CA PHE A 98 -1.42 -17.82 -17.01
C PHE A 98 -2.27 -16.84 -16.20
N VAL A 99 -1.83 -16.47 -15.02
CA VAL A 99 -2.57 -15.61 -14.09
C VAL A 99 -1.79 -14.32 -13.82
N ILE A 100 -2.43 -13.20 -14.15
CA ILE A 100 -2.02 -11.89 -13.67
C ILE A 100 -2.84 -11.58 -12.43
N GLY A 101 -2.20 -11.29 -11.31
CA GLY A 101 -2.87 -11.13 -10.02
C GLY A 101 -2.73 -9.72 -9.45
N TRP A 102 -3.80 -9.28 -8.80
CA TRP A 102 -3.80 -8.07 -7.99
C TRP A 102 -4.53 -8.33 -6.66
N THR A 103 -4.01 -7.80 -5.55
CA THR A 103 -4.69 -7.82 -4.26
C THR A 103 -4.80 -6.42 -3.67
N GLY A 104 -5.89 -6.16 -2.94
CA GLY A 104 -6.10 -4.89 -2.24
C GLY A 104 -7.51 -4.71 -1.73
N SER A 105 -7.81 -3.55 -1.16
CA SER A 105 -9.15 -3.17 -0.73
C SER A 105 -9.94 -2.49 -1.85
N HIS A 106 -11.27 -2.42 -1.72
CA HIS A 106 -12.13 -1.69 -2.65
C HIS A 106 -11.69 -0.23 -2.87
N SER A 107 -11.12 0.42 -1.86
CA SER A 107 -10.65 1.81 -1.99
C SER A 107 -9.45 1.97 -2.93
N THR A 108 -8.74 0.89 -3.22
CA THR A 108 -7.55 0.86 -4.08
C THR A 108 -7.78 0.18 -5.42
N THR A 109 -8.94 -0.47 -5.66
CA THR A 109 -9.30 -1.08 -6.95
C THR A 109 -9.33 -0.06 -8.10
N ARG A 110 -9.58 1.22 -7.79
CA ARG A 110 -9.52 2.33 -8.77
C ARG A 110 -8.19 2.40 -9.53
N TYR A 111 -7.09 1.91 -8.94
CA TYR A 111 -5.79 1.89 -9.63
C TYR A 111 -5.74 0.86 -10.77
N LEU A 112 -6.61 -0.16 -10.75
CA LEU A 112 -6.74 -1.09 -11.88
C LEU A 112 -7.29 -0.38 -13.12
N ASN A 113 -8.14 0.64 -12.96
CA ASN A 113 -8.69 1.40 -14.08
C ASN A 113 -7.60 2.12 -14.91
N GLU A 114 -6.45 2.44 -14.31
CA GLU A 114 -5.32 3.06 -15.00
C GLU A 114 -4.71 2.14 -16.09
N ILE A 115 -4.92 0.83 -15.96
CA ILE A 115 -4.33 -0.17 -16.86
C ILE A 115 -5.36 -0.99 -17.63
N VAL A 116 -6.67 -0.74 -17.49
CA VAL A 116 -7.74 -1.51 -18.16
C VAL A 116 -7.54 -1.53 -19.66
N GLU A 117 -7.22 -0.42 -20.29
CA GLU A 117 -7.01 -0.34 -21.74
C GLU A 117 -5.79 -1.16 -22.20
N VAL A 118 -4.74 -1.20 -21.38
CA VAL A 118 -3.57 -2.06 -21.63
C VAL A 118 -3.97 -3.53 -21.53
N LEU A 119 -4.75 -3.89 -20.51
CA LEU A 119 -5.24 -5.26 -20.30
C LEU A 119 -6.17 -5.71 -21.46
N LYS A 120 -7.03 -4.83 -21.99
CA LYS A 120 -7.84 -5.10 -23.18
C LYS A 120 -7.00 -5.43 -24.42
N VAL A 121 -5.91 -4.68 -24.63
CA VAL A 121 -4.98 -4.96 -25.73
C VAL A 121 -4.29 -6.31 -25.52
N LEU A 122 -3.93 -6.65 -24.29
CA LEU A 122 -3.31 -7.94 -23.96
C LEU A 122 -4.27 -9.11 -24.16
N GLU A 123 -5.56 -8.98 -23.80
CA GLU A 123 -6.61 -10.00 -24.03
C GLU A 123 -6.77 -10.40 -25.50
N ASN A 124 -6.52 -9.46 -26.41
CA ASN A 124 -6.60 -9.72 -27.84
C ASN A 124 -5.38 -10.50 -28.38
N LYS A 125 -4.27 -10.53 -27.62
CA LYS A 125 -3.00 -11.14 -28.04
C LYS A 125 -2.66 -12.42 -27.28
N TYR A 126 -3.08 -12.50 -26.01
CA TYR A 126 -2.66 -13.56 -25.09
C TYR A 126 -3.85 -14.10 -24.31
N SER A 127 -3.80 -15.38 -23.99
CA SER A 127 -4.75 -16.02 -23.09
C SER A 127 -4.23 -15.93 -21.66
N PHE A 128 -4.92 -15.21 -20.79
CA PHE A 128 -4.62 -15.11 -19.36
C PHE A 128 -5.90 -14.90 -18.54
N GLU A 129 -5.78 -15.05 -17.23
CA GLU A 129 -6.83 -14.68 -16.28
C GLU A 129 -6.31 -13.53 -15.42
N LEU A 130 -7.10 -12.43 -15.30
CA LEU A 130 -6.86 -11.37 -14.33
C LEU A 130 -7.58 -11.72 -13.03
N GLN A 131 -6.85 -12.21 -12.02
CA GLN A 131 -7.41 -12.46 -10.70
C GLN A 131 -7.29 -11.22 -9.82
N VAL A 132 -8.43 -10.73 -9.34
CA VAL A 132 -8.50 -9.59 -8.42
C VAL A 132 -9.02 -10.08 -7.06
N ILE A 133 -8.13 -10.06 -6.07
CA ILE A 133 -8.44 -10.43 -4.68
C ILE A 133 -8.77 -9.14 -3.92
N ALA A 134 -10.04 -8.98 -3.50
CA ALA A 134 -10.49 -7.80 -2.76
C ALA A 134 -11.70 -8.13 -1.86
N ASP A 135 -12.05 -7.19 -0.99
CA ASP A 135 -13.25 -7.27 -0.14
C ASP A 135 -14.55 -7.10 -0.93
N ILE A 136 -14.54 -6.25 -1.97
CA ILE A 136 -15.68 -5.97 -2.85
C ILE A 136 -15.21 -6.06 -4.30
N PRO A 137 -16.02 -6.68 -5.21
CA PRO A 137 -15.67 -6.79 -6.61
C PRO A 137 -15.61 -5.40 -7.28
N PRO A 138 -14.52 -5.08 -8.01
CA PRO A 138 -14.50 -3.90 -8.85
C PRO A 138 -15.33 -4.11 -10.12
N GLU A 139 -15.81 -3.01 -10.70
CA GLU A 139 -16.38 -3.02 -12.02
C GLU A 139 -15.25 -2.88 -13.06
N LEU A 140 -14.92 -3.98 -13.74
CA LEU A 140 -13.89 -4.03 -14.78
C LEU A 140 -14.49 -4.64 -16.05
N ASP A 141 -14.43 -3.89 -17.15
CA ASP A 141 -14.85 -4.36 -18.48
C ASP A 141 -13.72 -5.15 -19.14
N LEU A 142 -13.48 -6.39 -18.65
CA LEU A 142 -12.45 -7.31 -19.13
C LEU A 142 -13.00 -8.73 -19.16
N LYS A 143 -12.76 -9.46 -20.27
CA LYS A 143 -13.18 -10.86 -20.43
C LYS A 143 -12.38 -11.81 -19.56
N SER A 144 -11.10 -11.49 -19.31
CA SER A 144 -10.19 -12.26 -18.47
C SER A 144 -10.42 -12.08 -16.98
N PHE A 145 -11.28 -11.16 -16.58
CA PHE A 145 -11.49 -10.77 -15.17
C PHE A 145 -12.13 -11.89 -14.37
N LYS A 146 -11.53 -12.17 -13.20
CA LYS A 146 -12.05 -13.06 -12.17
C LYS A 146 -11.90 -12.42 -10.80
N PHE A 147 -13.00 -12.26 -10.11
CA PHE A 147 -13.01 -11.79 -8.73
C PHE A 147 -12.81 -12.94 -7.75
N ILE A 148 -11.98 -12.71 -6.74
CA ILE A 148 -11.80 -13.59 -5.59
C ILE A 148 -12.04 -12.74 -4.33
N LYS A 149 -13.03 -13.13 -3.54
CA LYS A 149 -13.29 -12.46 -2.27
C LYS A 149 -12.14 -12.74 -1.31
N TRP A 150 -11.49 -11.68 -0.84
CA TRP A 150 -10.41 -11.82 0.13
C TRP A 150 -10.88 -12.49 1.43
N GLN A 151 -10.15 -13.47 1.87
CA GLN A 151 -10.31 -14.18 3.14
C GLN A 151 -8.94 -14.45 3.72
N LYS A 152 -8.74 -14.12 4.99
CA LYS A 152 -7.44 -14.26 5.66
C LYS A 152 -6.88 -15.68 5.56
N GLU A 153 -7.74 -16.68 5.70
CA GLU A 153 -7.38 -18.10 5.70
C GLU A 153 -6.90 -18.59 4.32
N ASN A 154 -7.34 -17.93 3.25
CA ASN A 154 -7.04 -18.28 1.87
C ASN A 154 -5.98 -17.39 1.22
N GLU A 155 -5.55 -16.30 1.89
CA GLU A 155 -4.70 -15.26 1.30
C GLU A 155 -3.46 -15.85 0.63
N ILE A 156 -2.69 -16.65 1.33
CA ILE A 156 -1.45 -17.25 0.78
C ILE A 156 -1.76 -18.15 -0.41
N LYS A 157 -2.76 -19.01 -0.29
CA LYS A 157 -3.18 -19.92 -1.37
C LYS A 157 -3.62 -19.15 -2.61
N ASP A 158 -4.33 -18.04 -2.44
CA ASP A 158 -4.83 -17.24 -3.54
C ASP A 158 -3.68 -16.46 -4.20
N LEU A 159 -2.76 -15.90 -3.42
CA LEU A 159 -1.55 -15.23 -3.93
C LEU A 159 -0.64 -16.18 -4.71
N LEU A 160 -0.47 -17.42 -4.24
CA LEU A 160 0.31 -18.46 -4.92
C LEU A 160 -0.27 -18.86 -6.30
N ASN A 161 -1.49 -18.44 -6.64
CA ASN A 161 -2.03 -18.61 -7.99
C ASN A 161 -1.47 -17.62 -9.01
N PHE A 162 -0.82 -16.54 -8.60
CA PHE A 162 -0.30 -15.54 -9.51
C PHE A 162 0.98 -16.02 -10.20
N ASN A 163 1.07 -15.84 -11.53
CA ASN A 163 2.31 -15.91 -12.26
C ASN A 163 3.02 -14.55 -12.27
N ILE A 164 2.23 -13.48 -12.34
CA ILE A 164 2.71 -12.10 -12.21
C ILE A 164 1.77 -11.36 -11.25
N GLY A 165 2.31 -10.80 -10.17
CA GLY A 165 1.59 -9.84 -9.34
C GLY A 165 1.79 -8.43 -9.86
N ILE A 166 0.72 -7.64 -9.93
CA ILE A 166 0.77 -6.25 -10.41
C ILE A 166 0.35 -5.27 -9.32
N MET A 167 0.97 -4.09 -9.33
CA MET A 167 0.66 -2.98 -8.44
C MET A 167 0.64 -1.66 -9.23
N PRO A 168 -0.41 -1.43 -10.06
CA PRO A 168 -0.51 -0.18 -10.81
C PRO A 168 -0.65 1.00 -9.84
N LEU A 169 0.10 2.05 -10.10
CA LEU A 169 0.07 3.30 -9.36
C LEU A 169 0.19 4.46 -10.34
N LYS A 170 -0.38 5.61 -9.99
CA LYS A 170 -0.11 6.85 -10.72
C LYS A 170 1.30 7.31 -10.43
N ASP A 171 1.94 7.95 -11.40
CA ASP A 171 3.23 8.61 -11.18
C ASP A 171 2.98 9.96 -10.50
N ASP A 172 2.82 9.92 -9.18
CA ASP A 172 2.58 11.08 -8.34
C ASP A 172 3.33 11.00 -7.00
N PHE A 173 3.36 12.10 -6.29
CA PHE A 173 4.04 12.19 -4.99
C PHE A 173 3.45 11.26 -3.92
N TRP A 174 2.17 10.91 -4.03
CA TRP A 174 1.56 9.93 -3.12
C TRP A 174 2.10 8.54 -3.38
N ALA A 175 2.17 8.14 -4.65
CA ALA A 175 2.73 6.84 -5.05
C ALA A 175 4.21 6.70 -4.69
N ALA A 176 4.99 7.80 -4.79
CA ALA A 176 6.39 7.83 -4.34
C ALA A 176 6.54 7.49 -2.84
N GLY A 177 5.50 7.75 -2.04
CA GLY A 177 5.46 7.37 -0.63
C GLY A 177 5.16 5.90 -0.35
N LYS A 178 4.80 5.09 -1.36
CA LYS A 178 4.46 3.68 -1.16
C LYS A 178 5.69 2.82 -0.91
N CYS A 179 5.60 1.93 0.07
CA CYS A 179 6.72 1.07 0.49
C CYS A 179 6.71 -0.32 -0.14
N GLY A 180 5.87 -0.57 -1.15
CA GLY A 180 5.93 -1.78 -1.98
C GLY A 180 5.47 -3.07 -1.30
N PHE A 181 4.67 -3.02 -0.24
CA PHE A 181 4.23 -4.19 0.52
C PHE A 181 3.66 -5.31 -0.36
N LYS A 182 2.81 -4.97 -1.34
CA LYS A 182 2.24 -5.97 -2.28
C LYS A 182 3.32 -6.67 -3.12
N ALA A 183 4.36 -5.95 -3.53
CA ALA A 183 5.45 -6.56 -4.28
C ALA A 183 6.15 -7.65 -3.45
N LEU A 184 6.36 -7.40 -2.16
CA LEU A 184 6.91 -8.41 -1.25
C LEU A 184 5.98 -9.63 -1.10
N GLN A 185 4.66 -9.40 -1.07
CA GLN A 185 3.69 -10.51 -0.98
C GLN A 185 3.67 -11.39 -2.25
N TYR A 186 4.06 -10.84 -3.42
CA TYR A 186 4.08 -11.57 -4.69
C TYR A 186 5.39 -12.34 -4.94
N MET A 187 6.44 -12.03 -4.20
CA MET A 187 7.76 -12.64 -4.34
C MET A 187 7.88 -13.94 -3.56
#